data_5c961e1f6d9d16069b473c9776efb6ab
#
_entry.id   5c961e1f6d9d16069b473c9776efb6ab
#
_cell.length_a   1.000
_cell.length_b   1.000
_cell.length_c   1.000
_cell.angle_alpha   90.00
_cell.angle_beta   90.00
_cell.angle_gamma   90.00
#
_symmetry.space_group_name_H-M   'P 1'
#
loop_
_entity.id
_entity.type
_entity.pdbx_description
1 polymer ?
#
loop_
_entity_poly.entity_id
_entity_poly.type
_entity_poly.pdbx_seq_one_letter_code
_entity_poly.pdbx_strand_id
1 'polypeptide(L)'
;MSKKIMHLLTGTSFSGAENVACQIMACFKNDAEYEMFYCSPDGKIREALKERNVRFAPMKEWSLSEVKRIIREEKPDIIHALDMKASFFAALLCGRIPLISHVHNNNFDSRGISAKALFYRYAAQKAKHIFWVSKSAYEGYAFHEQFEGKSSILYNVIDAEEVYKKAAQDEKEYAYDIVYVGRLTPQKNPQRLVKVLAGIAEKYPKMKAAIIGTGDLEAETKQAIAEH
;
A
#
# COMPACT_ATOMS: atom_id res chain seq x y z
N MET A 1 2.37 4.51 -30.50
CA MET A 1 3.33 3.98 -29.51
C MET A 1 2.65 3.96 -28.15
N SER A 2 2.69 2.84 -27.43
CA SER A 2 2.14 2.75 -26.08
C SER A 2 2.91 3.64 -25.11
N LYS A 3 2.22 4.23 -24.14
CA LYS A 3 2.85 4.99 -23.05
C LYS A 3 3.34 4.05 -21.98
N LYS A 4 4.59 4.17 -21.58
CA LYS A 4 5.23 3.35 -20.56
C LYS A 4 5.12 3.97 -19.18
N ILE A 5 4.46 3.28 -18.25
CA ILE A 5 4.19 3.78 -16.90
C ILE A 5 4.94 2.96 -15.87
N MET A 6 5.79 3.61 -15.08
CA MET A 6 6.52 3.01 -13.97
C MET A 6 5.75 3.20 -12.66
N HIS A 7 5.32 2.11 -12.04
CA HIS A 7 4.81 2.11 -10.66
C HIS A 7 5.98 1.92 -9.68
N LEU A 8 6.35 2.97 -8.96
CA LEU A 8 7.51 2.99 -8.09
C LEU A 8 7.08 2.89 -6.62
N LEU A 9 7.58 1.86 -5.92
CA LEU A 9 7.31 1.59 -4.51
C LEU A 9 8.60 1.28 -3.75
N THR A 10 8.55 1.44 -2.42
CA THR A 10 9.71 1.21 -1.54
C THR A 10 9.72 -0.16 -0.89
N GLY A 11 8.59 -0.88 -0.91
CA GLY A 11 8.40 -2.17 -0.23
C GLY A 11 9.07 -3.35 -0.92
N THR A 12 9.53 -4.33 -0.13
CA THR A 12 10.09 -5.61 -0.60
C THR A 12 9.11 -6.78 -0.42
N SER A 13 7.94 -6.51 0.16
CA SER A 13 6.89 -7.50 0.44
C SER A 13 5.53 -6.97 -0.01
N PHE A 14 4.62 -7.89 -0.31
CA PHE A 14 3.28 -7.55 -0.79
C PHE A 14 2.39 -7.04 0.36
N SER A 15 1.81 -5.86 0.19
CA SER A 15 0.90 -5.23 1.15
C SER A 15 -0.17 -4.37 0.45
N GLY A 16 -0.79 -3.43 1.15
CA GLY A 16 -1.91 -2.65 0.61
C GLY A 16 -1.57 -1.78 -0.60
N ALA A 17 -0.46 -1.05 -0.56
CA ALA A 17 -0.04 -0.17 -1.67
C ALA A 17 0.38 -0.98 -2.91
N GLU A 18 1.09 -2.10 -2.69
CA GLU A 18 1.50 -3.04 -3.72
C GLU A 18 0.28 -3.65 -4.42
N ASN A 19 -0.74 -4.02 -3.62
CA ASN A 19 -2.00 -4.53 -4.16
C ASN A 19 -2.70 -3.49 -5.05
N VAL A 20 -2.76 -2.23 -4.61
CA VAL A 20 -3.36 -1.14 -5.41
C VAL A 20 -2.60 -0.94 -6.72
N ALA A 21 -1.27 -0.97 -6.71
CA ALA A 21 -0.49 -0.90 -7.94
C ALA A 21 -0.84 -2.03 -8.91
N CYS A 22 -0.94 -3.26 -8.41
CA CYS A 22 -1.33 -4.42 -9.22
C CYS A 22 -2.76 -4.31 -9.76
N GLN A 23 -3.70 -3.80 -8.96
CA GLN A 23 -5.09 -3.56 -9.39
C GLN A 23 -5.17 -2.52 -10.50
N ILE A 24 -4.45 -1.41 -10.37
CA ILE A 24 -4.37 -0.39 -11.43
C ILE A 24 -3.84 -1.02 -12.71
N MET A 25 -2.73 -1.77 -12.65
CA MET A 25 -2.17 -2.45 -13.82
C MET A 25 -3.16 -3.46 -14.43
N ALA A 26 -3.92 -4.17 -13.60
CA ALA A 26 -4.93 -5.11 -14.07
C ALA A 26 -6.09 -4.43 -14.83
N CYS A 27 -6.53 -3.25 -14.38
CA CYS A 27 -7.57 -2.48 -15.07
C CYS A 27 -7.18 -2.08 -16.50
N PHE A 28 -5.88 -1.90 -16.77
CA PHE A 28 -5.36 -1.51 -18.09
C PHE A 28 -4.70 -2.65 -18.86
N LYS A 29 -4.81 -3.89 -18.39
CA LYS A 29 -4.12 -5.05 -18.98
C LYS A 29 -4.41 -5.26 -20.47
N ASN A 30 -5.62 -4.95 -20.91
CA ASN A 30 -6.08 -5.12 -22.29
C ASN A 30 -6.02 -3.82 -23.10
N ASP A 31 -5.49 -2.74 -22.52
CA ASP A 31 -5.38 -1.45 -23.18
C ASP A 31 -4.01 -1.34 -23.86
N ALA A 32 -4.02 -1.36 -25.19
CA ALA A 32 -2.80 -1.28 -25.99
C ALA A 32 -2.10 0.10 -25.94
N GLU A 33 -2.75 1.10 -25.35
CA GLU A 33 -2.15 2.44 -25.20
C GLU A 33 -1.16 2.50 -24.04
N TYR A 34 -1.20 1.57 -23.09
CA TYR A 34 -0.38 1.59 -21.87
C TYR A 34 0.44 0.31 -21.68
N GLU A 35 1.72 0.48 -21.45
CA GLU A 35 2.63 -0.54 -20.95
C GLU A 35 3.01 -0.20 -19.51
N MET A 36 2.55 -1.01 -18.55
CA MET A 36 2.80 -0.74 -17.14
C MET A 36 3.76 -1.75 -16.55
N PHE A 37 4.63 -1.29 -15.64
CA PHE A 37 5.54 -2.16 -14.92
C PHE A 37 5.73 -1.70 -13.48
N TYR A 38 6.02 -2.66 -12.62
CA TYR A 38 6.28 -2.46 -11.20
C TYR A 38 7.78 -2.30 -10.95
N CYS A 39 8.17 -1.39 -10.05
CA CYS A 39 9.54 -1.14 -9.68
C CYS A 39 9.67 -0.97 -8.16
N SER A 40 10.50 -1.78 -7.54
CA SER A 40 10.88 -1.70 -6.12
C SER A 40 12.19 -2.46 -5.88
N PRO A 41 12.78 -2.40 -4.67
CA PRO A 41 13.82 -3.34 -4.31
C PRO A 41 13.31 -4.78 -4.40
N ASP A 42 14.22 -5.68 -4.80
CA ASP A 42 13.91 -7.12 -4.89
C ASP A 42 13.66 -7.73 -3.51
N GLY A 43 12.88 -8.80 -3.47
CA GLY A 43 12.54 -9.50 -2.25
C GLY A 43 11.32 -10.41 -2.39
N LYS A 44 10.61 -10.64 -1.29
CA LYS A 44 9.39 -11.47 -1.26
C LYS A 44 8.30 -11.00 -2.22
N ILE A 45 8.33 -9.73 -2.63
CA ILE A 45 7.42 -9.13 -3.61
C ILE A 45 7.47 -9.84 -4.96
N ARG A 46 8.63 -10.38 -5.36
CA ARG A 46 8.84 -11.03 -6.67
C ARG A 46 7.84 -12.13 -6.96
N GLU A 47 7.63 -13.04 -6.01
CA GLU A 47 6.70 -14.17 -6.20
C GLU A 47 5.25 -13.67 -6.34
N ALA A 48 4.85 -12.71 -5.51
CA ALA A 48 3.51 -12.14 -5.59
C ALA A 48 3.23 -11.41 -6.92
N LEU A 49 4.23 -10.75 -7.51
CA LEU A 49 4.13 -10.11 -8.83
C LEU A 49 4.09 -11.15 -9.95
N LYS A 50 4.88 -12.21 -9.85
CA LYS A 50 4.90 -13.33 -10.81
C LYS A 50 3.54 -14.03 -10.88
N GLU A 51 2.94 -14.34 -9.73
CA GLU A 51 1.59 -14.94 -9.64
C GLU A 51 0.52 -14.09 -10.33
N ARG A 52 0.70 -12.75 -10.37
CA ARG A 52 -0.20 -11.79 -10.98
C ARG A 52 0.13 -11.43 -12.42
N ASN A 53 1.18 -12.06 -12.99
CA ASN A 53 1.71 -11.73 -14.33
C ASN A 53 2.06 -10.23 -14.48
N VAL A 54 2.59 -9.62 -13.43
CA VAL A 54 3.03 -8.22 -13.42
C VAL A 54 4.49 -8.14 -13.84
N ARG A 55 4.80 -7.30 -14.85
CA ARG A 55 6.17 -7.01 -15.26
C ARG A 55 6.90 -6.30 -14.12
N PHE A 56 8.04 -6.84 -13.70
CA PHE A 56 8.83 -6.35 -12.59
C PHE A 56 10.21 -5.89 -13.04
N ALA A 57 10.57 -4.64 -12.72
CA ALA A 57 11.90 -4.07 -12.88
C ALA A 57 12.55 -3.93 -11.49
N PRO A 58 13.29 -4.94 -11.02
CA PRO A 58 13.84 -4.95 -9.67
C PRO A 58 15.01 -3.97 -9.51
N MET A 59 15.08 -3.33 -8.36
CA MET A 59 16.25 -2.64 -7.84
C MET A 59 17.04 -3.57 -6.91
N LYS A 60 18.34 -3.42 -6.84
CA LYS A 60 19.20 -4.15 -5.89
C LYS A 60 18.93 -3.69 -4.45
N GLU A 61 18.74 -2.39 -4.29
CA GLU A 61 18.44 -1.73 -3.03
C GLU A 61 17.65 -0.44 -3.28
N TRP A 62 17.10 0.14 -2.24
CA TRP A 62 16.47 1.45 -2.33
C TRP A 62 17.54 2.56 -2.31
N SER A 63 17.94 3.05 -3.47
CA SER A 63 18.89 4.15 -3.62
C SER A 63 18.55 5.03 -4.83
N LEU A 64 19.05 6.28 -4.81
CA LEU A 64 18.89 7.20 -5.94
C LEU A 64 19.57 6.68 -7.22
N SER A 65 20.71 5.99 -7.08
CA SER A 65 21.44 5.39 -8.20
C SER A 65 20.62 4.31 -8.90
N GLU A 66 19.94 3.46 -8.14
CA GLU A 66 19.10 2.39 -8.68
C GLU A 66 17.83 2.95 -9.33
N VAL A 67 17.13 3.91 -8.69
CA VAL A 67 15.98 4.58 -9.33
C VAL A 67 16.40 5.26 -10.64
N LYS A 68 17.55 5.95 -10.65
CA LYS A 68 18.12 6.58 -11.86
C LYS A 68 18.46 5.54 -12.93
N ARG A 69 19.04 4.39 -12.53
CA ARG A 69 19.31 3.28 -13.45
C ARG A 69 18.06 2.79 -14.13
N ILE A 70 17.00 2.48 -13.35
CA ILE A 70 15.72 2.00 -13.90
C ILE A 70 15.10 3.04 -14.84
N ILE A 71 15.06 4.32 -14.45
CA ILE A 71 14.52 5.38 -15.33
C ILE A 71 15.28 5.43 -16.66
N ARG A 72 16.60 5.30 -16.64
CA ARG A 72 17.42 5.33 -17.85
C ARG A 72 17.24 4.09 -18.74
N GLU A 73 17.14 2.91 -18.14
CA GLU A 73 16.97 1.63 -18.85
C GLU A 73 15.57 1.47 -19.40
N GLU A 74 14.56 1.77 -18.58
CA GLU A 74 13.15 1.57 -18.92
C GLU A 74 12.54 2.71 -19.70
N LYS A 75 13.05 3.93 -19.56
CA LYS A 75 12.58 5.17 -20.21
C LYS A 75 11.06 5.36 -20.08
N PRO A 76 10.52 5.41 -18.87
CA PRO A 76 9.09 5.57 -18.67
C PRO A 76 8.62 6.94 -19.17
N ASP A 77 7.41 6.98 -19.74
CA ASP A 77 6.72 8.21 -20.10
C ASP A 77 6.04 8.88 -18.90
N ILE A 78 5.69 8.09 -17.88
CA ILE A 78 5.06 8.54 -16.63
C ILE A 78 5.67 7.76 -15.45
N ILE A 79 5.94 8.46 -14.34
CA ILE A 79 6.28 7.85 -13.07
C ILE A 79 5.10 7.99 -12.12
N HIS A 80 4.55 6.87 -11.65
CA HIS A 80 3.54 6.79 -10.62
C HIS A 80 4.19 6.26 -9.34
N ALA A 81 4.44 7.14 -8.37
CA ALA A 81 5.08 6.82 -7.11
C ALA A 81 4.02 6.62 -6.01
N LEU A 82 4.00 5.45 -5.35
CA LEU A 82 2.92 5.02 -4.48
C LEU A 82 3.22 5.17 -2.98
N ASP A 83 4.16 5.99 -2.61
CA ASP A 83 4.38 6.47 -1.24
C ASP A 83 5.14 7.81 -1.23
N MET A 84 5.23 8.46 -0.06
CA MET A 84 5.91 9.76 0.07
C MET A 84 7.41 9.68 -0.23
N LYS A 85 8.08 8.58 0.16
CA LYS A 85 9.52 8.37 -0.06
C LYS A 85 9.81 8.09 -1.53
N ALA A 86 9.02 7.23 -2.18
CA ALA A 86 9.11 6.98 -3.61
C ALA A 86 8.86 8.26 -4.42
N SER A 87 7.85 9.05 -4.03
CA SER A 87 7.55 10.35 -4.65
C SER A 87 8.71 11.33 -4.54
N PHE A 88 9.38 11.38 -3.40
CA PHE A 88 10.55 12.26 -3.21
C PHE A 88 11.72 11.85 -4.10
N PHE A 89 12.07 10.56 -4.15
CA PHE A 89 13.14 10.08 -5.02
C PHE A 89 12.80 10.28 -6.50
N ALA A 90 11.55 10.00 -6.89
CA ALA A 90 11.09 10.27 -8.24
C ALA A 90 11.18 11.77 -8.58
N ALA A 91 10.78 12.65 -7.68
CA ALA A 91 10.83 14.11 -7.90
C ALA A 91 12.24 14.66 -8.11
N LEU A 92 13.27 14.04 -7.49
CA LEU A 92 14.68 14.38 -7.71
C LEU A 92 15.17 13.95 -9.10
N LEU A 93 14.57 12.92 -9.70
CA LEU A 93 15.10 12.22 -10.87
C LEU A 93 14.22 12.31 -12.11
N CYS A 94 12.96 12.69 -11.98
CA CYS A 94 11.98 12.66 -13.08
C CYS A 94 12.30 13.63 -14.22
N GLY A 95 13.06 14.70 -13.99
CA GLY A 95 13.35 15.71 -15.01
C GLY A 95 12.08 16.27 -15.65
N ARG A 96 11.82 15.92 -16.91
CA ARG A 96 10.62 16.30 -17.67
C ARG A 96 9.52 15.22 -17.65
N ILE A 97 9.82 14.04 -17.11
CA ILE A 97 8.85 12.94 -17.02
C ILE A 97 7.75 13.32 -16.03
N PRO A 98 6.46 13.29 -16.42
CA PRO A 98 5.35 13.54 -15.50
C PRO A 98 5.40 12.61 -14.29
N LEU A 99 5.33 13.20 -13.09
CA LEU A 99 5.24 12.48 -11.83
C LEU A 99 3.80 12.54 -11.32
N ILE A 100 3.23 11.37 -11.02
CA ILE A 100 2.00 11.20 -10.24
C ILE A 100 2.41 10.67 -8.88
N SER A 101 1.97 11.32 -7.80
CA SER A 101 2.18 10.86 -6.44
C SER A 101 0.92 10.23 -5.90
N HIS A 102 1.01 9.06 -5.26
CA HIS A 102 -0.12 8.38 -4.64
C HIS A 102 0.22 8.02 -3.19
N VAL A 103 -0.44 8.64 -2.24
CA VAL A 103 -0.14 8.53 -0.81
C VAL A 103 -1.09 7.55 -0.15
N HIS A 104 -0.55 6.42 0.31
CA HIS A 104 -1.30 5.32 0.92
C HIS A 104 -1.30 5.32 2.45
N ASN A 105 -0.47 6.15 3.08
CA ASN A 105 -0.32 6.16 4.52
C ASN A 105 -0.51 7.57 5.09
N ASN A 106 -1.29 7.66 6.16
CA ASN A 106 -1.34 8.85 7.01
C ASN A 106 -0.23 8.74 8.06
N ASN A 107 0.99 9.11 7.66
CA ASN A 107 2.16 9.03 8.55
C ASN A 107 2.09 10.11 9.65
N PHE A 108 2.21 9.71 10.90
CA PHE A 108 2.27 10.65 12.04
C PHE A 108 3.34 11.73 11.83
N ASP A 109 4.51 11.36 11.29
CA ASP A 109 5.63 12.27 11.05
C ASP A 109 5.36 13.33 9.97
N SER A 110 4.28 13.23 9.19
CA SER A 110 3.89 14.18 8.16
C SER A 110 2.75 15.11 8.57
N ARG A 111 2.19 14.92 9.78
CA ARG A 111 1.08 15.73 10.31
C ARG A 111 1.52 17.09 10.83
N GLY A 112 2.81 17.26 11.13
CA GLY A 112 3.45 18.50 11.54
C GLY A 112 4.61 18.89 10.63
N ILE A 113 5.26 20.01 10.93
CA ILE A 113 6.47 20.45 10.24
C ILE A 113 7.63 19.53 10.65
N SER A 114 7.97 18.60 9.80
CA SER A 114 9.09 17.66 9.96
C SER A 114 9.93 17.60 8.68
N ALA A 115 11.13 17.04 8.77
CA ALA A 115 11.97 16.81 7.59
C ALA A 115 11.22 15.99 6.54
N LYS A 116 10.47 14.95 6.96
CA LYS A 116 9.67 14.12 6.07
C LYS A 116 8.55 14.90 5.39
N ALA A 117 7.84 15.75 6.10
CA ALA A 117 6.81 16.62 5.54
C ALA A 117 7.40 17.61 4.52
N LEU A 118 8.59 18.17 4.80
CA LEU A 118 9.29 19.08 3.89
C LEU A 118 9.82 18.38 2.64
N PHE A 119 10.40 17.18 2.76
CA PHE A 119 10.83 16.40 1.60
C PHE A 119 9.65 16.03 0.72
N TYR A 120 8.54 15.61 1.32
CA TYR A 120 7.34 15.33 0.53
C TYR A 120 6.73 16.60 -0.08
N ARG A 121 6.81 17.75 0.58
CA ARG A 121 6.39 19.04 -0.01
C ARG A 121 7.10 19.33 -1.33
N TYR A 122 8.41 19.08 -1.40
CA TYR A 122 9.16 19.19 -2.65
C TYR A 122 8.63 18.21 -3.73
N ALA A 123 8.39 16.96 -3.37
CA ALA A 123 7.81 15.98 -4.28
C ALA A 123 6.41 16.41 -4.76
N ALA A 124 5.57 16.85 -3.84
CA ALA A 124 4.24 17.35 -4.13
C ALA A 124 4.26 18.56 -5.08
N GLN A 125 5.23 19.47 -4.96
CA GLN A 125 5.40 20.58 -5.90
C GLN A 125 5.70 20.10 -7.33
N LYS A 126 6.54 19.07 -7.49
CA LYS A 126 6.94 18.50 -8.77
C LYS A 126 5.85 17.62 -9.41
N ALA A 127 5.03 16.98 -8.60
CA ALA A 127 3.96 16.12 -9.08
C ALA A 127 2.94 16.89 -9.93
N LYS A 128 2.53 16.28 -11.03
CA LYS A 128 1.43 16.79 -11.87
C LYS A 128 0.08 16.57 -11.21
N HIS A 129 -0.07 15.47 -10.49
CA HIS A 129 -1.25 15.15 -9.72
C HIS A 129 -0.90 14.35 -8.47
N ILE A 130 -1.72 14.46 -7.42
CA ILE A 130 -1.55 13.75 -6.14
C ILE A 130 -2.83 13.00 -5.84
N PHE A 131 -2.75 11.68 -5.76
CA PHE A 131 -3.81 10.85 -5.22
C PHE A 131 -3.58 10.58 -3.73
N TRP A 132 -4.64 10.66 -2.95
CA TRP A 132 -4.65 10.34 -1.53
C TRP A 132 -5.61 9.17 -1.31
N VAL A 133 -5.15 8.13 -0.64
CA VAL A 133 -5.96 6.92 -0.40
C VAL A 133 -7.22 7.19 0.43
N SER A 134 -7.28 8.30 1.15
CA SER A 134 -8.42 8.69 1.96
C SER A 134 -8.39 10.19 2.28
N LYS A 135 -9.54 10.72 2.69
CA LYS A 135 -9.65 12.09 3.22
C LYS A 135 -8.73 12.30 4.43
N SER A 136 -8.65 11.31 5.33
CA SER A 136 -7.74 11.35 6.48
C SER A 136 -6.25 11.37 6.07
N ALA A 137 -5.86 10.74 4.95
CA ALA A 137 -4.50 10.82 4.43
C ALA A 137 -4.20 12.22 3.89
N TYR A 138 -5.16 12.84 3.21
CA TYR A 138 -5.06 14.22 2.71
C TYR A 138 -4.98 15.23 3.87
N GLU A 139 -5.99 15.29 4.73
CA GLU A 139 -6.07 16.23 5.86
C GLU A 139 -4.96 16.03 6.89
N GLY A 140 -4.43 14.81 7.00
CA GLY A 140 -3.32 14.48 7.88
C GLY A 140 -1.95 14.97 7.40
N TYR A 141 -1.82 15.46 6.18
CA TYR A 141 -0.55 16.02 5.70
C TYR A 141 -0.46 17.52 6.00
N ALA A 142 0.62 17.97 6.66
CA ALA A 142 0.77 19.32 7.15
C ALA A 142 0.62 20.45 6.10
N PHE A 143 0.90 20.17 4.83
CA PHE A 143 0.85 21.15 3.75
C PHE A 143 -0.22 20.83 2.71
N HIS A 144 -1.23 20.04 3.04
CA HIS A 144 -2.22 19.53 2.09
C HIS A 144 -2.96 20.63 1.31
N GLU A 145 -3.34 21.73 1.98
CA GLU A 145 -4.05 22.87 1.37
C GLU A 145 -3.28 23.51 0.21
N GLN A 146 -1.92 23.49 0.27
CA GLN A 146 -1.08 24.07 -0.78
C GLN A 146 -1.20 23.30 -2.12
N PHE A 147 -1.76 22.09 -2.08
CA PHE A 147 -1.84 21.20 -3.24
C PHE A 147 -3.28 20.79 -3.59
N GLU A 148 -4.29 21.46 -3.02
CA GLU A 148 -5.70 21.15 -3.24
C GLU A 148 -6.05 21.11 -4.74
N GLY A 149 -5.63 22.11 -5.51
CA GLY A 149 -5.93 22.22 -6.94
C GLY A 149 -5.36 21.11 -7.83
N LYS A 150 -4.51 20.22 -7.29
CA LYS A 150 -3.98 19.04 -8.00
C LYS A 150 -4.06 17.76 -7.17
N SER A 151 -4.94 17.73 -6.18
CA SER A 151 -5.19 16.59 -5.30
C SER A 151 -6.55 15.97 -5.57
N SER A 152 -6.62 14.64 -5.47
CA SER A 152 -7.89 13.90 -5.50
C SER A 152 -7.84 12.75 -4.50
N ILE A 153 -8.99 12.40 -3.96
CA ILE A 153 -9.13 11.19 -3.13
C ILE A 153 -9.39 10.01 -4.06
N LEU A 154 -8.55 8.99 -3.98
CA LEU A 154 -8.70 7.73 -4.69
C LEU A 154 -8.68 6.59 -3.66
N TYR A 155 -9.88 6.17 -3.23
CA TYR A 155 -10.03 5.09 -2.26
C TYR A 155 -9.54 3.76 -2.83
N ASN A 156 -8.96 2.94 -1.95
CA ASN A 156 -8.69 1.56 -2.30
C ASN A 156 -10.00 0.83 -2.60
N VAL A 157 -9.97 0.01 -3.64
CA VAL A 157 -11.08 -0.86 -4.03
C VAL A 157 -10.69 -2.32 -3.82
N ILE A 158 -11.66 -3.19 -3.74
CA ILE A 158 -11.47 -4.64 -3.75
C ILE A 158 -12.17 -5.20 -4.99
N ASP A 159 -11.60 -6.24 -5.57
CA ASP A 159 -12.28 -7.04 -6.58
C ASP A 159 -13.26 -7.99 -5.85
N ALA A 160 -14.51 -7.54 -5.72
CA ALA A 160 -15.54 -8.30 -5.03
C ALA A 160 -15.86 -9.62 -5.75
N GLU A 161 -15.79 -9.66 -7.08
CA GLU A 161 -16.05 -10.87 -7.86
C GLU A 161 -14.97 -11.93 -7.59
N GLU A 162 -13.69 -11.52 -7.53
CA GLU A 162 -12.60 -12.43 -7.18
C GLU A 162 -12.75 -12.96 -5.75
N VAL A 163 -13.16 -12.11 -4.80
CA VAL A 163 -13.41 -12.52 -3.42
C VAL A 163 -14.54 -13.53 -3.35
N TYR A 164 -15.69 -13.26 -3.98
CA TYR A 164 -16.81 -14.21 -4.02
C TYR A 164 -16.45 -15.52 -4.71
N LYS A 165 -15.71 -15.46 -5.81
CA LYS A 165 -15.23 -16.67 -6.50
C LYS A 165 -14.34 -17.53 -5.61
N LYS A 166 -13.43 -16.91 -4.85
CA LYS A 166 -12.56 -17.64 -3.90
C LYS A 166 -13.37 -18.19 -2.73
N ALA A 167 -14.32 -17.44 -2.20
CA ALA A 167 -15.19 -17.90 -1.13
C ALA A 167 -16.06 -19.10 -1.55
N ALA A 168 -16.55 -19.10 -2.79
CA ALA A 168 -17.36 -20.21 -3.33
C ALA A 168 -16.55 -21.50 -3.57
N GLN A 169 -15.22 -21.45 -3.56
CA GLN A 169 -14.33 -22.63 -3.67
C GLN A 169 -14.07 -23.27 -2.30
N ASP A 170 -14.44 -22.62 -1.21
CA ASP A 170 -14.28 -23.17 0.14
C ASP A 170 -15.59 -23.85 0.56
N GLU A 171 -15.59 -25.18 0.65
CA GLU A 171 -16.72 -25.98 1.06
C GLU A 171 -16.92 -26.06 2.57
N LYS A 172 -16.04 -25.40 3.36
CA LYS A 172 -16.10 -25.43 4.82
C LYS A 172 -17.08 -24.40 5.36
N GLU A 173 -17.91 -24.82 6.26
CA GLU A 173 -18.72 -23.92 7.07
C GLU A 173 -17.93 -23.45 8.31
N TYR A 174 -17.92 -22.15 8.54
CA TYR A 174 -17.24 -21.53 9.68
C TYR A 174 -18.27 -20.88 10.60
N ALA A 175 -18.38 -21.38 11.83
CA ALA A 175 -19.32 -20.88 12.84
C ALA A 175 -18.60 -19.96 13.82
N TYR A 176 -18.16 -18.78 13.35
CA TYR A 176 -17.60 -17.72 14.21
C TYR A 176 -18.58 -16.55 14.30
N ASP A 177 -18.73 -16.00 15.50
CA ASP A 177 -19.55 -14.82 15.76
C ASP A 177 -18.77 -13.54 15.43
N ILE A 178 -17.43 -13.56 15.62
CA ILE A 178 -16.54 -12.43 15.34
C ILE A 178 -15.31 -12.95 14.58
N VAL A 179 -14.95 -12.25 13.50
CA VAL A 179 -13.71 -12.51 12.77
C VAL A 179 -12.91 -11.22 12.65
N TYR A 180 -11.65 -11.26 13.07
CA TYR A 180 -10.66 -10.21 12.81
C TYR A 180 -9.67 -10.69 11.76
N VAL A 181 -9.41 -9.86 10.74
CA VAL A 181 -8.39 -10.10 9.72
C VAL A 181 -7.42 -8.92 9.70
N GLY A 182 -6.14 -9.16 9.97
CA GLY A 182 -5.16 -8.08 9.96
C GLY A 182 -3.78 -8.50 10.46
N ARG A 183 -2.77 -7.64 10.17
CA ARG A 183 -1.42 -7.86 10.67
C ARG A 183 -1.38 -7.73 12.21
N LEU A 184 -0.62 -8.62 12.85
CA LEU A 184 -0.39 -8.56 14.30
C LEU A 184 0.82 -7.67 14.59
N THR A 185 0.63 -6.35 14.47
CA THR A 185 1.67 -5.32 14.61
C THR A 185 1.23 -4.26 15.62
N PRO A 186 2.17 -3.45 16.17
CA PRO A 186 1.83 -2.34 17.08
C PRO A 186 0.78 -1.38 16.52
N GLN A 187 0.82 -1.10 15.22
CA GLN A 187 -0.16 -0.23 14.55
C GLN A 187 -1.59 -0.78 14.64
N LYS A 188 -1.75 -2.12 14.63
CA LYS A 188 -3.07 -2.79 14.70
C LYS A 188 -3.49 -3.14 16.11
N ASN A 189 -2.58 -3.03 17.08
CA ASN A 189 -2.79 -3.23 18.51
C ASN A 189 -3.60 -4.50 18.85
N PRO A 190 -3.09 -5.71 18.50
CA PRO A 190 -3.83 -6.94 18.70
C PRO A 190 -4.08 -7.27 20.18
N GLN A 191 -3.23 -6.82 21.11
CA GLN A 191 -3.48 -7.01 22.55
C GLN A 191 -4.75 -6.28 23.02
N ARG A 192 -5.02 -5.07 22.47
CA ARG A 192 -6.27 -4.36 22.76
C ARG A 192 -7.47 -5.11 22.19
N LEU A 193 -7.34 -5.71 21.01
CA LEU A 193 -8.37 -6.55 20.42
C LEU A 193 -8.71 -7.73 21.35
N VAL A 194 -7.70 -8.45 21.85
CA VAL A 194 -7.90 -9.60 22.78
C VAL A 194 -8.66 -9.14 24.04
N LYS A 195 -8.26 -8.01 24.66
CA LYS A 195 -8.97 -7.47 25.83
C LYS A 195 -10.43 -7.13 25.53
N VAL A 196 -10.73 -6.59 24.35
CA VAL A 196 -12.11 -6.31 23.95
C VAL A 196 -12.91 -7.60 23.78
N LEU A 197 -12.33 -8.60 23.13
CA LEU A 197 -12.97 -9.90 22.94
C LEU A 197 -13.21 -10.62 24.27
N ALA A 198 -12.26 -10.56 25.21
CA ALA A 198 -12.43 -11.09 26.56
C ALA A 198 -13.60 -10.43 27.30
N GLY A 199 -13.70 -9.10 27.30
CA GLY A 199 -14.83 -8.40 27.89
C GLY A 199 -16.18 -8.69 27.24
N ILE A 200 -16.22 -9.04 25.94
CA ILE A 200 -17.42 -9.52 25.28
C ILE A 200 -17.77 -10.94 25.75
N ALA A 201 -16.78 -11.82 25.87
CA ALA A 201 -16.95 -13.20 26.29
C ALA A 201 -17.54 -13.33 27.71
N GLU A 202 -17.25 -12.38 28.62
CA GLU A 202 -17.91 -12.32 29.93
C GLU A 202 -19.44 -12.25 29.83
N LYS A 203 -19.97 -11.54 28.84
CA LYS A 203 -21.43 -11.41 28.60
C LYS A 203 -21.98 -12.51 27.70
N TYR A 204 -21.14 -13.04 26.82
CA TYR A 204 -21.51 -14.04 25.82
C TYR A 204 -20.53 -15.24 25.87
N PRO A 205 -20.62 -16.11 26.91
CA PRO A 205 -19.65 -17.18 27.13
C PRO A 205 -19.55 -18.25 26.03
N LYS A 206 -20.56 -18.31 25.15
CA LYS A 206 -20.59 -19.23 24.00
C LYS A 206 -20.04 -18.60 22.71
N MET A 207 -19.65 -17.33 22.76
CA MET A 207 -19.11 -16.61 21.59
C MET A 207 -17.84 -17.29 21.09
N LYS A 208 -17.77 -17.43 19.76
CA LYS A 208 -16.56 -17.90 19.05
C LYS A 208 -15.94 -16.77 18.27
N ALA A 209 -14.68 -16.47 18.54
CA ALA A 209 -13.94 -15.46 17.79
C ALA A 209 -12.75 -16.09 17.06
N ALA A 210 -12.45 -15.60 15.85
CA ALA A 210 -11.26 -15.96 15.12
C ALA A 210 -10.39 -14.72 14.85
N ILE A 211 -9.08 -14.86 15.06
CA ILE A 211 -8.08 -13.85 14.72
C ILE A 211 -7.17 -14.41 13.62
N ILE A 212 -7.23 -13.81 12.44
CA ILE A 212 -6.48 -14.25 11.26
C ILE A 212 -5.42 -13.21 10.93
N GLY A 213 -4.16 -13.61 10.96
CA GLY A 213 -3.03 -12.76 10.62
C GLY A 213 -1.72 -13.19 11.25
N THR A 214 -0.65 -12.56 10.81
CA THR A 214 0.71 -12.73 11.31
C THR A 214 1.37 -11.38 11.56
N GLY A 215 2.47 -11.35 12.29
CA GLY A 215 3.22 -10.12 12.56
C GLY A 215 4.10 -10.22 13.78
N ASP A 216 4.82 -9.13 14.07
CA ASP A 216 5.81 -9.06 15.13
C ASP A 216 5.23 -9.32 16.54
N LEU A 217 3.92 -9.12 16.72
CA LEU A 217 3.21 -9.33 17.98
C LEU A 217 2.40 -10.64 18.01
N GLU A 218 2.73 -11.62 17.17
CA GLU A 218 1.99 -12.88 17.12
C GLU A 218 2.13 -13.69 18.43
N ALA A 219 3.36 -13.78 18.96
CA ALA A 219 3.62 -14.51 20.20
C ALA A 219 2.89 -13.88 21.39
N GLU A 220 3.01 -12.56 21.54
CA GLU A 220 2.34 -11.80 22.61
C GLU A 220 0.82 -11.85 22.49
N THR A 221 0.30 -11.89 21.24
CA THR A 221 -1.14 -12.02 21.01
C THR A 221 -1.64 -13.40 21.44
N LYS A 222 -0.91 -14.48 21.12
CA LYS A 222 -1.23 -15.84 21.57
C LYS A 222 -1.18 -15.97 23.09
N GLN A 223 -0.18 -15.35 23.72
CA GLN A 223 -0.08 -15.31 25.17
C GLN A 223 -1.28 -14.59 25.79
N ALA A 224 -1.63 -13.40 25.29
CA ALA A 224 -2.77 -12.64 25.78
C ALA A 224 -4.10 -13.41 25.64
N ILE A 225 -4.27 -14.21 24.58
CA ILE A 225 -5.45 -15.08 24.41
C ILE A 225 -5.48 -16.18 25.48
N ALA A 226 -4.32 -16.74 25.85
CA ALA A 226 -4.24 -17.82 26.85
C ALA A 226 -4.46 -17.33 28.29
N GLU A 227 -4.33 -16.05 28.55
CA GLU A 227 -4.52 -15.42 29.86
C GLU A 227 -6.00 -15.06 30.13
N HIS A 228 -6.86 -15.16 29.12
CA HIS A 228 -8.28 -14.84 29.17
C HIS A 228 -9.17 -16.02 28.79
#